data_6b24f8ae716de8670664a5b6907266b3
#
_entry.id   6b24f8ae716de8670664a5b6907266b3
#
_cell.length_a   1.000
_cell.length_b   1.000
_cell.length_c   1.000
_cell.angle_alpha   90.00
_cell.angle_beta   90.00
_cell.angle_gamma   90.00
#
_symmetry.space_group_name_H-M   'P 1'
#
loop_
_entity.id
_entity.type
_entity.pdbx_description
1 polymer ?
#
loop_
_entity_poly.entity_id
_entity_poly.type
_entity_poly.pdbx_seq_one_letter_code
_entity_poly.pdbx_strand_id
1 'polypeptide(L)'
;MKQTSQSANGTSFHSDTFNASVSDLRQILGEPVDANNSGEDKVNFEWNMETEAGDVFSVYDWKEYRKLDEHEIIEWHVGGHSGSVTDQAVNEIAGALNELD
;
A
#
# COMPACT_ATOMS: atom_id res chain seq x y z
N MET A 1 -11.46 -3.87 3.51
CA MET A 1 -10.83 -2.79 2.70
C MET A 1 -11.19 -2.95 1.24
N LYS A 2 -11.19 -1.85 0.52
CA LYS A 2 -11.48 -1.81 -0.91
C LYS A 2 -10.77 -0.61 -1.53
N GLN A 3 -10.66 -0.60 -2.86
CA GLN A 3 -10.13 0.57 -3.55
C GLN A 3 -11.08 1.75 -3.35
N THR A 4 -10.51 2.94 -3.13
CA THR A 4 -11.31 4.14 -2.89
C THR A 4 -11.44 4.96 -4.16
N SER A 5 -12.58 5.67 -4.30
CA SER A 5 -12.76 6.73 -5.30
C SER A 5 -12.48 8.11 -4.70
N GLN A 6 -12.18 8.17 -3.40
CA GLN A 6 -11.87 9.42 -2.71
C GLN A 6 -10.42 9.83 -2.95
N SER A 7 -10.12 11.12 -2.80
CA SER A 7 -8.76 11.63 -2.93
C SER A 7 -7.90 11.17 -1.74
N ALA A 8 -6.64 10.83 -2.04
CA ALA A 8 -5.63 10.56 -1.02
C ALA A 8 -4.88 11.84 -0.59
N ASN A 9 -5.31 13.01 -1.04
CA ASN A 9 -4.69 14.28 -0.65
C ASN A 9 -4.78 14.46 0.87
N GLY A 10 -3.69 14.92 1.47
CA GLY A 10 -3.60 15.12 2.92
C GLY A 10 -3.23 13.86 3.71
N THR A 11 -3.09 12.70 3.06
CA THR A 11 -2.55 11.52 3.73
C THR A 11 -1.05 11.66 3.88
N SER A 12 -0.51 11.09 4.95
CA SER A 12 0.93 11.11 5.21
C SER A 12 1.37 9.84 5.92
N PHE A 13 2.68 9.62 5.94
CA PHE A 13 3.30 8.47 6.61
C PHE A 13 3.25 8.67 8.14
N HIS A 14 2.79 7.65 8.86
CA HIS A 14 2.71 7.64 10.32
C HIS A 14 3.52 6.50 10.93
N SER A 15 4.60 6.10 10.27
CA SER A 15 5.55 5.07 10.70
C SER A 15 5.03 3.62 10.62
N ASP A 16 3.88 3.40 9.97
CA ASP A 16 3.38 2.04 9.74
C ASP A 16 3.92 1.50 8.43
N THR A 17 4.53 0.32 8.51
CA THR A 17 5.08 -0.40 7.36
C THR A 17 4.71 -1.87 7.44
N PHE A 18 4.85 -2.57 6.33
CA PHE A 18 4.67 -4.03 6.28
C PHE A 18 5.49 -4.59 5.11
N ASN A 19 5.72 -5.90 5.12
CA ASN A 19 6.49 -6.57 4.06
C ASN A 19 5.59 -7.45 3.20
N ALA A 20 5.73 -7.34 1.88
CA ALA A 20 4.97 -8.14 0.92
C ALA A 20 5.60 -8.00 -0.46
N SER A 21 5.19 -8.85 -1.40
CA SER A 21 5.55 -8.70 -2.80
C SER A 21 4.48 -7.91 -3.55
N VAL A 22 4.82 -7.36 -4.72
CA VAL A 22 3.85 -6.72 -5.61
C VAL A 22 2.73 -7.70 -5.97
N SER A 23 3.10 -8.96 -6.26
CA SER A 23 2.14 -10.02 -6.59
C SER A 23 1.11 -10.23 -5.48
N ASP A 24 1.55 -10.29 -4.23
CA ASP A 24 0.66 -10.43 -3.08
C ASP A 24 -0.29 -9.22 -2.97
N LEU A 25 0.24 -8.01 -3.17
CA LEU A 25 -0.57 -6.80 -3.08
C LEU A 25 -1.60 -6.71 -4.21
N ARG A 26 -1.26 -7.17 -5.42
CA ARG A 26 -2.25 -7.25 -6.50
C ARG A 26 -3.41 -8.19 -6.13
N GLN A 27 -3.12 -9.28 -5.42
CA GLN A 27 -4.16 -10.22 -5.00
C GLN A 27 -5.08 -9.66 -3.93
N ILE A 28 -4.55 -8.91 -2.96
CA ILE A 28 -5.36 -8.41 -1.84
C ILE A 28 -5.90 -6.99 -2.05
N LEU A 29 -5.22 -6.16 -2.84
CA LEU A 29 -5.60 -4.75 -3.05
C LEU A 29 -6.16 -4.50 -4.46
N GLY A 30 -5.96 -5.41 -5.40
CA GLY A 30 -6.31 -5.21 -6.79
C GLY A 30 -5.18 -4.51 -7.55
N GLU A 31 -5.49 -3.90 -8.68
CA GLU A 31 -4.48 -3.21 -9.49
C GLU A 31 -4.11 -1.85 -8.87
N PRO A 32 -2.82 -1.48 -8.91
CA PRO A 32 -2.39 -0.19 -8.38
C PRO A 32 -2.89 0.97 -9.25
N VAL A 33 -3.02 2.16 -8.63
CA VAL A 33 -3.37 3.39 -9.36
C VAL A 33 -2.16 3.93 -10.12
N ASP A 34 -0.94 3.59 -9.67
CA ASP A 34 0.31 3.90 -10.34
C ASP A 34 1.18 2.66 -10.32
N ALA A 35 1.70 2.29 -11.48
CA ALA A 35 2.54 1.10 -11.67
C ALA A 35 3.75 1.42 -12.55
N ASN A 36 4.26 2.66 -12.49
CA ASN A 36 5.44 3.08 -13.24
C ASN A 36 6.71 2.52 -12.58
N ASN A 37 6.97 1.25 -12.79
CA ASN A 37 8.10 0.52 -12.20
C ASN A 37 9.40 0.82 -12.96
N SER A 38 9.75 2.11 -13.12
CA SER A 38 10.96 2.53 -13.83
C SER A 38 12.21 2.47 -12.97
N GLY A 39 12.06 2.59 -11.65
CA GLY A 39 13.18 2.72 -10.72
C GLY A 39 13.78 4.13 -10.67
N GLU A 40 13.21 5.08 -11.40
CA GLU A 40 13.72 6.46 -11.46
C GLU A 40 13.08 7.37 -10.43
N ASP A 41 11.84 7.07 -10.04
CA ASP A 41 11.10 7.88 -9.08
C ASP A 41 11.16 7.28 -7.67
N LYS A 42 10.76 8.06 -6.67
CA LYS A 42 10.69 7.62 -5.27
C LYS A 42 9.68 6.51 -5.06
N VAL A 43 8.66 6.42 -5.92
CA VAL A 43 7.57 5.45 -5.85
C VAL A 43 7.43 4.75 -7.19
N ASN A 44 7.44 3.41 -7.18
CA ASN A 44 7.19 2.59 -8.37
C ASN A 44 5.73 2.15 -8.45
N PHE A 45 5.10 1.85 -7.30
CA PHE A 45 3.73 1.37 -7.22
C PHE A 45 2.99 2.11 -6.11
N GLU A 46 1.72 2.42 -6.37
CA GLU A 46 0.85 3.03 -5.37
C GLU A 46 -0.57 2.47 -5.49
N TRP A 47 -1.17 2.18 -4.34
CA TRP A 47 -2.58 1.83 -4.22
C TRP A 47 -3.26 2.86 -3.33
N ASN A 48 -4.47 3.28 -3.70
CA ASN A 48 -5.32 4.12 -2.86
C ASN A 48 -6.54 3.31 -2.47
N MET A 49 -6.71 3.14 -1.17
CA MET A 49 -7.67 2.22 -0.57
C MET A 49 -8.51 2.93 0.48
N GLU A 50 -9.52 2.24 0.98
CA GLU A 50 -10.22 2.65 2.19
C GLU A 50 -10.42 1.45 3.10
N THR A 51 -10.38 1.70 4.41
CA THR A 51 -10.64 0.69 5.44
C THR A 51 -12.12 0.31 5.42
N GLU A 52 -12.51 -0.73 6.18
CA GLU A 52 -13.92 -1.07 6.35
C GLU A 52 -14.74 0.09 6.90
N ALA A 53 -14.13 0.95 7.72
CA ALA A 53 -14.80 2.14 8.27
C ALA A 53 -14.89 3.29 7.26
N GLY A 54 -14.28 3.15 6.07
CA GLY A 54 -14.32 4.17 5.03
C GLY A 54 -13.20 5.21 5.08
N ASP A 55 -12.17 4.98 5.90
CA ASP A 55 -11.04 5.90 6.00
C ASP A 55 -10.02 5.63 4.89
N VAL A 56 -9.60 6.67 4.19
CA VAL A 56 -8.66 6.57 3.06
C VAL A 56 -7.25 6.31 3.55
N PHE A 57 -6.58 5.37 2.90
CA PHE A 57 -5.15 5.14 3.08
C PHE A 57 -4.49 4.82 1.75
N SER A 58 -3.18 5.00 1.70
CA SER A 58 -2.37 4.64 0.53
C SER A 58 -1.32 3.61 0.92
N VAL A 59 -0.92 2.80 -0.07
CA VAL A 59 0.18 1.83 0.06
C VAL A 59 1.14 2.12 -1.06
N TYR A 60 2.41 2.29 -0.74
CA TYR A 60 3.43 2.65 -1.73
C TYR A 60 4.81 2.16 -1.28
N ASP A 61 5.68 1.86 -2.25
CA ASP A 61 7.11 1.66 -2.00
C ASP A 61 7.78 3.02 -1.84
N TRP A 62 8.91 3.08 -1.12
CA TRP A 62 9.56 4.35 -0.86
C TRP A 62 11.05 4.30 -1.08
N LYS A 63 11.54 5.11 -2.05
CA LYS A 63 12.97 5.31 -2.31
C LYS A 63 13.75 4.04 -2.61
N GLU A 64 13.13 3.06 -3.26
CA GLU A 64 13.85 1.86 -3.70
C GLU A 64 14.80 2.18 -4.86
N TYR A 65 14.45 3.15 -5.71
CA TYR A 65 15.24 3.63 -6.83
C TYR A 65 15.74 2.52 -7.76
N ARG A 66 14.91 1.50 -7.99
CA ARG A 66 15.17 0.38 -8.88
C ARG A 66 13.85 -0.23 -9.30
N LYS A 67 13.88 -0.99 -10.39
CA LYS A 67 12.71 -1.80 -10.74
C LYS A 67 12.50 -2.87 -9.69
N LEU A 68 11.24 -3.10 -9.33
CA LEU A 68 10.86 -4.14 -8.38
C LEU A 68 10.44 -5.39 -9.14
N ASP A 69 10.88 -6.55 -8.66
CA ASP A 69 10.41 -7.84 -9.14
C ASP A 69 9.05 -8.12 -8.50
N GLU A 70 8.10 -8.68 -9.28
CA GLU A 70 6.73 -8.97 -8.80
C GLU A 70 6.69 -9.89 -7.59
N HIS A 71 7.68 -10.75 -7.43
CA HIS A 71 7.70 -11.77 -6.36
C HIS A 71 8.69 -11.45 -5.23
N GLU A 72 9.39 -10.33 -5.32
CA GLU A 72 10.33 -9.92 -4.28
C GLU A 72 9.59 -9.31 -3.10
N ILE A 73 9.95 -9.73 -1.89
CA ILE A 73 9.39 -9.16 -0.65
C ILE A 73 10.15 -7.87 -0.35
N ILE A 74 9.42 -6.77 -0.24
CA ILE A 74 9.97 -5.46 0.13
C ILE A 74 9.14 -4.85 1.24
N GLU A 75 9.65 -3.77 1.85
CA GLU A 75 8.91 -3.00 2.84
C GLU A 75 8.03 -1.96 2.14
N TRP A 76 6.76 -1.91 2.53
CA TRP A 76 5.78 -0.96 2.01
C TRP A 76 5.41 0.05 3.09
N HIS A 77 5.22 1.30 2.67
CA HIS A 77 4.75 2.38 3.52
C HIS A 77 3.23 2.51 3.42
N VAL A 78 2.61 2.89 4.54
CA VAL A 78 1.17 3.17 4.58
C VAL A 78 0.98 4.63 4.95
N GLY A 79 0.25 5.37 4.10
CA GLY A 79 -0.12 6.76 4.34
C GLY A 79 -1.58 6.85 4.75
N GLY A 80 -1.90 7.79 5.63
CA GLY A 80 -3.28 8.03 6.08
C GLY A 80 -3.41 9.41 6.70
N HIS A 81 -4.65 9.76 7.11
CA HIS A 81 -4.91 11.06 7.75
C HIS A 81 -4.52 11.06 9.23
N SER A 82 -4.31 9.88 9.82
CA SER A 82 -3.88 9.74 11.22
C SER A 82 -3.21 8.39 11.42
N GLY A 83 -2.46 8.25 12.53
CA GLY A 83 -1.84 6.98 12.91
C GLY A 83 -2.86 5.89 13.21
N SER A 84 -4.03 6.23 13.74
CA SER A 84 -5.08 5.23 14.00
C SER A 84 -5.62 4.64 12.71
N VAL A 85 -5.71 5.43 11.64
CA VAL A 85 -6.13 4.95 10.31
C VAL A 85 -5.06 4.01 9.74
N THR A 86 -3.78 4.39 9.79
CA THR A 86 -2.70 3.55 9.27
C THR A 86 -2.55 2.26 10.06
N ASP A 87 -2.74 2.29 11.39
CA ASP A 87 -2.73 1.09 12.23
C ASP A 87 -3.84 0.12 11.80
N GLN A 88 -5.06 0.65 11.60
CA GLN A 88 -6.20 -0.15 11.14
C GLN A 88 -5.93 -0.73 9.75
N ALA A 89 -5.38 0.08 8.84
CA ALA A 89 -5.04 -0.36 7.49
C ALA A 89 -4.05 -1.54 7.52
N VAL A 90 -2.99 -1.43 8.32
CA VAL A 90 -1.99 -2.50 8.45
C VAL A 90 -2.64 -3.78 9.01
N ASN A 91 -3.56 -3.66 9.98
CA ASN A 91 -4.27 -4.81 10.52
C ASN A 91 -5.12 -5.51 9.46
N GLU A 92 -5.83 -4.75 8.63
CA GLU A 92 -6.65 -5.31 7.54
C GLU A 92 -5.76 -5.98 6.48
N ILE A 93 -4.64 -5.33 6.12
CA ILE A 93 -3.68 -5.87 5.16
C ILE A 93 -3.07 -7.18 5.70
N ALA A 94 -2.64 -7.20 6.96
CA ALA A 94 -2.05 -8.40 7.57
C ALA A 94 -3.03 -9.57 7.57
N GLY A 95 -4.30 -9.31 7.89
CA GLY A 95 -5.34 -10.32 7.83
C GLY A 95 -5.52 -10.89 6.43
N ALA A 96 -5.56 -10.02 5.42
CA ALA A 96 -5.69 -10.44 4.02
C ALA A 96 -4.46 -11.22 3.54
N LEU A 97 -3.26 -10.80 3.91
CA LEU A 97 -2.02 -11.52 3.56
C LEU A 97 -2.00 -12.93 4.17
N ASN A 98 -2.46 -13.08 5.41
CA ASN A 98 -2.53 -14.38 6.07
C ASN A 98 -3.47 -15.34 5.34
N GLU A 99 -4.50 -14.86 4.67
CA GLU A 99 -5.45 -15.69 3.93
C GLU A 99 -4.91 -16.17 2.59
N LEU A 100 -3.79 -15.63 2.11
CA LEU A 100 -3.15 -16.09 0.87
C LEU A 100 -2.41 -17.43 1.03
N ASP A 101 -2.10 -17.83 2.24
CA ASP A 101 -1.33 -19.05 2.53
C ASP A 101 -2.21 -20.28 2.66
#